data_1905279fd9d65c02dff600e376dfccd7
#
_entry.id   1905279fd9d65c02dff600e376dfccd7
#
_cell.length_a   1.000
_cell.length_b   1.000
_cell.length_c   1.000
_cell.angle_alpha   90.00
_cell.angle_beta   90.00
_cell.angle_gamma   90.00
#
_symmetry.space_group_name_H-M   'P 1'
#
loop_
_entity.id
_entity.type
_entity.pdbx_description
1 polymer ?
#
loop_
_entity_poly.entity_id
_entity_poly.type
_entity_poly.pdbx_seq_one_letter_code
_entity_poly.pdbx_strand_id
1 'polypeptide(L)'
;MNFHHYVYVVLMSEEVLQHLKFLKANPNYQKGKSCLYVGMTGLDPDTRFDKHKAGIKANSYVQKYGLRLAPEFVADLRQPMSYEDARYLEVDVAIRLKEKGYAVWQA
;
A
#
# COMPACT_ATOMS: atom_id res chain seq x y z
N MET A 1 -16.64 -1.31 20.49
CA MET A 1 -15.71 -1.85 19.49
C MET A 1 -15.30 -0.75 18.53
N ASN A 2 -13.99 -0.62 18.33
CA ASN A 2 -13.45 0.45 17.49
C ASN A 2 -13.14 -0.08 16.11
N PHE A 3 -14.06 0.16 15.16
CA PHE A 3 -13.83 -0.15 13.75
C PHE A 3 -13.50 1.14 13.03
N HIS A 4 -12.27 1.61 13.22
CA HIS A 4 -11.80 2.88 12.65
C HIS A 4 -10.67 2.70 11.65
N HIS A 5 -10.20 1.47 11.45
CA HIS A 5 -8.99 1.23 10.68
C HIS A 5 -9.31 0.78 9.26
N TYR A 6 -8.45 1.18 8.35
CA TYR A 6 -8.55 0.86 6.93
C TYR A 6 -7.23 0.29 6.44
N VAL A 7 -7.32 -0.69 5.55
CA VAL A 7 -6.21 -1.10 4.72
C VAL A 7 -6.37 -0.36 3.39
N TYR A 8 -5.29 0.22 2.91
CA TYR A 8 -5.32 0.98 1.67
C TYR A 8 -4.13 0.62 0.80
N VAL A 9 -4.29 0.85 -0.50
CA VAL A 9 -3.25 0.62 -1.50
C VAL A 9 -3.02 1.92 -2.25
N VAL A 10 -1.75 2.25 -2.48
CA VAL A 10 -1.35 3.41 -3.28
C VAL A 10 -0.70 2.90 -4.56
N LEU A 11 -1.16 3.41 -5.70
CA LEU A 11 -0.48 3.18 -6.97
C LEU A 11 0.74 4.09 -7.03
N MET A 12 1.90 3.52 -7.34
CA MET A 12 3.15 4.25 -7.44
C MET A 12 3.68 4.28 -8.86
N SER A 13 4.45 5.32 -9.17
CA SER A 13 5.16 5.42 -10.43
C SER A 13 6.16 4.27 -10.59
N GLU A 14 6.33 3.77 -11.81
CA GLU A 14 7.32 2.73 -12.12
C GLU A 14 8.75 3.16 -11.82
N GLU A 15 9.00 4.45 -11.66
CA GLU A 15 10.31 4.97 -11.29
C GLU A 15 10.81 4.40 -9.95
N VAL A 16 9.90 3.92 -9.08
CA VAL A 16 10.30 3.29 -7.83
C VAL A 16 11.12 2.03 -8.06
N LEU A 17 11.00 1.40 -9.23
CA LEU A 17 11.75 0.19 -9.59
C LEU A 17 13.25 0.42 -9.72
N GLN A 18 13.70 1.67 -9.83
CA GLN A 18 15.14 1.97 -9.85
C GLN A 18 15.83 1.73 -8.51
N HIS A 19 15.06 1.60 -7.42
CA HIS A 19 15.60 1.36 -6.09
C HIS A 19 15.85 -0.13 -5.87
N LEU A 20 17.11 -0.49 -5.64
CA LEU A 20 17.49 -1.89 -5.42
C LEU A 20 16.77 -2.52 -4.24
N LYS A 21 16.58 -1.76 -3.15
CA LYS A 21 15.88 -2.26 -1.98
C LYS A 21 14.44 -2.64 -2.31
N PHE A 22 13.78 -1.83 -3.12
CA PHE A 22 12.41 -2.11 -3.57
C PHE A 22 12.38 -3.36 -4.45
N LEU A 23 13.30 -3.47 -5.40
CA LEU A 23 13.39 -4.64 -6.27
C LEU A 23 13.68 -5.93 -5.50
N LYS A 24 14.58 -5.87 -4.51
CA LYS A 24 14.92 -7.04 -3.69
C LYS A 24 13.74 -7.54 -2.87
N ALA A 25 12.84 -6.64 -2.50
CA ALA A 25 11.61 -7.01 -1.79
C ALA A 25 10.62 -7.73 -2.70
N ASN A 26 10.84 -7.70 -4.03
CA ASN A 26 9.89 -8.20 -5.02
C ASN A 26 10.56 -9.13 -6.03
N PRO A 27 11.13 -10.27 -5.59
CA PRO A 27 11.86 -11.17 -6.51
C PRO A 27 10.96 -11.78 -7.57
N ASN A 28 9.66 -11.84 -7.35
CA ASN A 28 8.70 -12.42 -8.29
C ASN A 28 7.94 -11.38 -9.12
N TYR A 29 8.42 -10.13 -9.11
CA TYR A 29 7.79 -9.08 -9.88
C TYR A 29 7.72 -9.44 -11.37
N GLN A 30 6.55 -9.27 -11.95
CA GLN A 30 6.31 -9.49 -13.38
C GLN A 30 6.32 -8.14 -14.09
N LYS A 31 7.23 -7.98 -15.02
CA LYS A 31 7.40 -6.73 -15.79
C LYS A 31 6.07 -6.31 -16.41
N GLY A 32 5.73 -5.03 -16.24
CA GLY A 32 4.48 -4.47 -16.74
C GLY A 32 3.37 -4.42 -15.70
N LYS A 33 3.48 -5.15 -14.60
CA LYS A 33 2.54 -5.05 -13.49
C LYS A 33 2.79 -3.79 -12.68
N SER A 34 1.76 -3.30 -12.00
CA SER A 34 1.83 -2.06 -11.22
C SER A 34 2.76 -2.16 -10.01
N CYS A 35 3.27 -1.01 -9.59
CA CYS A 35 4.01 -0.83 -8.35
C CYS A 35 3.05 -0.29 -7.30
N LEU A 36 2.98 -0.94 -6.14
CA LEU A 36 1.96 -0.69 -5.14
C LEU A 36 2.58 -0.55 -3.75
N TYR A 37 1.96 0.30 -2.93
CA TYR A 37 2.23 0.38 -1.50
C TYR A 37 0.99 -0.06 -0.75
N VAL A 38 1.15 -0.91 0.24
CA VAL A 38 0.05 -1.37 1.09
C VAL A 38 0.29 -0.88 2.51
N GLY A 39 -0.69 -0.19 3.06
CA GLY A 39 -0.62 0.34 4.42
C GLY A 39 -1.95 0.19 5.14
N MET A 40 -1.92 0.56 6.42
CA MET A 40 -3.13 0.67 7.23
C MET A 40 -3.15 2.01 7.93
N THR A 41 -4.33 2.49 8.27
CA THR A 41 -4.48 3.79 8.93
C THR A 41 -5.73 3.79 9.80
N GLY A 42 -5.66 4.56 10.91
CA GLY A 42 -6.83 4.90 11.72
C GLY A 42 -7.55 6.14 11.22
N LEU A 43 -7.05 6.74 10.14
CA LEU A 43 -7.64 7.90 9.48
C LEU A 43 -8.40 7.45 8.23
N ASP A 44 -9.19 8.36 7.66
CA ASP A 44 -9.69 8.17 6.32
C ASP A 44 -8.51 7.99 5.34
N PRO A 45 -8.56 7.01 4.40
CA PRO A 45 -7.44 6.79 3.47
C PRO A 45 -7.03 8.01 2.65
N ASP A 46 -7.98 8.84 2.22
CA ASP A 46 -7.67 10.07 1.48
C ASP A 46 -6.84 11.02 2.33
N THR A 47 -7.22 11.19 3.59
CA THR A 47 -6.46 12.03 4.54
C THR A 47 -5.06 11.47 4.75
N ARG A 48 -4.94 10.15 4.91
CA ARG A 48 -3.63 9.52 5.10
C ARG A 48 -2.75 9.67 3.87
N PHE A 49 -3.31 9.51 2.69
CA PHE A 49 -2.58 9.72 1.44
C PHE A 49 -2.06 11.15 1.33
N ASP A 50 -2.91 12.14 1.65
CA ASP A 50 -2.50 13.55 1.63
C ASP A 50 -1.34 13.80 2.60
N LYS A 51 -1.37 13.19 3.79
CA LYS A 51 -0.27 13.29 4.75
C LYS A 51 1.03 12.67 4.22
N HIS A 52 0.94 11.53 3.54
CA HIS A 52 2.11 10.94 2.88
C HIS A 52 2.72 11.92 1.87
N LYS A 53 1.89 12.50 1.01
CA LYS A 53 2.37 13.42 -0.02
C LYS A 53 2.94 14.71 0.58
N ALA A 54 2.42 15.14 1.73
CA ALA A 54 2.91 16.30 2.45
C ALA A 54 4.16 16.01 3.30
N GLY A 55 4.60 14.75 3.38
CA GLY A 55 5.77 14.37 4.15
C GLY A 55 5.52 14.21 5.65
N ILE A 56 4.27 14.13 6.08
CA ILE A 56 3.90 14.00 7.51
C ILE A 56 3.90 12.52 7.87
N LYS A 57 4.90 12.08 8.65
CA LYS A 57 5.11 10.67 9.02
C LYS A 57 5.00 9.77 7.80
N ALA A 58 5.57 10.22 6.70
CA ALA A 58 5.37 9.62 5.39
C ALA A 58 6.30 8.45 5.13
N ASN A 59 5.81 7.49 4.37
CA ASN A 59 6.70 6.53 3.72
C ASN A 59 7.38 7.25 2.54
N SER A 60 8.70 7.12 2.43
CA SER A 60 9.47 7.84 1.42
C SER A 60 9.09 7.46 -0.01
N TYR A 61 8.77 6.19 -0.26
CA TYR A 61 8.35 5.77 -1.60
C TYR A 61 7.01 6.39 -1.97
N VAL A 62 6.05 6.41 -1.05
CA VAL A 62 4.73 7.01 -1.31
C VAL A 62 4.86 8.51 -1.52
N GLN A 63 5.67 9.19 -0.70
CA GLN A 63 5.87 10.63 -0.83
C GLN A 63 6.41 10.99 -2.21
N LYS A 64 7.41 10.24 -2.68
CA LYS A 64 8.10 10.53 -3.94
C LYS A 64 7.37 9.97 -5.15
N TYR A 65 6.84 8.76 -5.06
CA TYR A 65 6.32 8.02 -6.21
C TYR A 65 4.84 7.76 -6.17
N GLY A 66 4.15 8.08 -5.08
CA GLY A 66 2.71 7.86 -4.97
C GLY A 66 1.94 8.71 -5.96
N LEU A 67 1.06 8.07 -6.74
CA LEU A 67 0.25 8.72 -7.76
C LEU A 67 -1.19 8.93 -7.30
N ARG A 68 -1.79 7.90 -6.73
CA ARG A 68 -3.17 7.94 -6.24
C ARG A 68 -3.45 6.75 -5.35
N LEU A 69 -4.53 6.84 -4.57
CA LEU A 69 -5.10 5.66 -3.93
C LEU A 69 -5.62 4.71 -5.02
N ALA A 70 -5.52 3.41 -4.75
CA ALA A 70 -5.98 2.37 -5.65
C ALA A 70 -6.96 1.45 -4.91
N PRO A 71 -8.18 1.95 -4.60
CA PRO A 71 -9.15 1.18 -3.82
C PRO A 71 -9.61 -0.10 -4.49
N GLU A 72 -9.43 -0.20 -5.79
CA GLU A 72 -9.78 -1.40 -6.55
C GLU A 72 -9.06 -2.66 -6.05
N PHE A 73 -7.89 -2.50 -5.43
CA PHE A 73 -7.13 -3.65 -4.91
C PHE A 73 -7.63 -4.15 -3.55
N VAL A 74 -8.49 -3.41 -2.89
CA VAL A 74 -9.07 -3.78 -1.59
C VAL A 74 -10.59 -3.69 -1.58
N ALA A 75 -11.22 -3.71 -2.76
CA ALA A 75 -12.66 -3.54 -2.91
C ALA A 75 -13.48 -4.65 -2.24
N ASP A 76 -12.88 -5.82 -2.04
CA ASP A 76 -13.52 -6.97 -1.40
C ASP A 76 -13.45 -6.94 0.13
N LEU A 77 -12.70 -6.01 0.71
CA LEU A 77 -12.57 -5.90 2.16
C LEU A 77 -13.74 -5.11 2.76
N ARG A 78 -14.23 -5.59 3.91
CA ARG A 78 -15.19 -4.84 4.71
C ARG A 78 -14.44 -3.81 5.55
N GLN A 79 -14.66 -2.55 5.26
CA GLN A 79 -13.97 -1.46 5.95
C GLN A 79 -14.98 -0.42 6.41
N PRO A 80 -14.74 0.28 7.53
CA PRO A 80 -13.57 0.14 8.42
C PRO A 80 -13.59 -1.14 9.24
N MET A 81 -12.46 -1.46 9.87
CA MET A 81 -12.29 -2.67 10.66
C MET A 81 -11.52 -2.38 11.94
N SER A 82 -11.34 -3.41 12.78
CA SER A 82 -10.53 -3.28 13.98
C SER A 82 -9.06 -3.10 13.63
N TYR A 83 -8.28 -2.58 14.59
CA TYR A 83 -6.83 -2.45 14.43
C TYR A 83 -6.17 -3.82 14.14
N GLU A 84 -6.56 -4.86 14.87
CA GLU A 84 -5.99 -6.19 14.71
C GLU A 84 -6.29 -6.77 13.33
N ASP A 85 -7.51 -6.62 12.86
CA ASP A 85 -7.88 -7.09 11.52
C ASP A 85 -7.13 -6.32 10.44
N ALA A 86 -6.98 -5.01 10.60
CA ALA A 86 -6.25 -4.20 9.64
C ALA A 86 -4.78 -4.61 9.58
N ARG A 87 -4.15 -4.87 10.73
CA ARG A 87 -2.76 -5.35 10.77
C ARG A 87 -2.59 -6.66 10.02
N TYR A 88 -3.49 -7.60 10.27
CA TYR A 88 -3.44 -8.89 9.60
C TYR A 88 -3.64 -8.73 8.09
N LEU A 89 -4.67 -7.97 7.70
CA LEU A 89 -5.02 -7.83 6.29
C LEU A 89 -4.01 -7.00 5.49
N GLU A 90 -3.36 -6.04 6.13
CA GLU A 90 -2.27 -5.30 5.48
C GLU A 90 -1.18 -6.26 4.98
N VAL A 91 -0.76 -7.17 5.84
CA VAL A 91 0.25 -8.17 5.48
C VAL A 91 -0.29 -9.14 4.44
N ASP A 92 -1.50 -9.64 4.65
CA ASP A 92 -2.13 -10.61 3.76
C ASP A 92 -2.33 -10.06 2.35
N VAL A 93 -2.82 -8.83 2.25
CA VAL A 93 -3.00 -8.15 0.96
C VAL A 93 -1.65 -7.99 0.24
N ALA A 94 -0.62 -7.55 0.97
CA ALA A 94 0.71 -7.38 0.39
C ALA A 94 1.25 -8.69 -0.17
N ILE A 95 1.10 -9.78 0.58
CA ILE A 95 1.55 -11.11 0.14
C ILE A 95 0.80 -11.55 -1.12
N ARG A 96 -0.53 -11.43 -1.12
CA ARG A 96 -1.35 -11.82 -2.26
C ARG A 96 -1.00 -11.04 -3.52
N LEU A 97 -0.77 -9.75 -3.40
CA LEU A 97 -0.41 -8.91 -4.54
C LEU A 97 0.96 -9.27 -5.09
N LYS A 98 1.93 -9.57 -4.22
CA LYS A 98 3.24 -10.07 -4.65
C LYS A 98 3.11 -11.39 -5.40
N GLU A 99 2.28 -12.29 -4.92
CA GLU A 99 2.04 -13.59 -5.56
C GLU A 99 1.44 -13.43 -6.96
N LYS A 100 0.68 -12.35 -7.17
CA LYS A 100 0.12 -12.03 -8.48
C LYS A 100 1.10 -11.32 -9.41
N GLY A 101 2.31 -11.06 -8.95
CA GLY A 101 3.37 -10.46 -9.76
C GLY A 101 3.51 -8.95 -9.64
N TYR A 102 2.72 -8.29 -8.80
CA TYR A 102 2.89 -6.87 -8.54
C TYR A 102 4.16 -6.60 -7.76
N ALA A 103 4.72 -5.42 -7.92
CA ALA A 103 5.84 -4.95 -7.11
C ALA A 103 5.27 -4.19 -5.91
N VAL A 104 5.47 -4.70 -4.70
CA VAL A 104 4.76 -4.21 -3.51
C VAL A 104 5.73 -3.80 -2.42
N TRP A 105 5.46 -2.67 -1.78
CA TRP A 105 6.07 -2.28 -0.52
C TRP A 105 4.98 -2.22 0.54
N GLN A 106 5.21 -2.90 1.65
CA GLN A 106 4.27 -2.92 2.77
C GLN A 106 4.82 -2.04 3.91
N ALA A 107 3.93 -1.31 4.51
CA ALA A 107 4.26 -0.45 5.65
C ALA A 107 4.82 -1.22 6.84
#